data_8b664c5444ba708cf3bf34e374ee886a
#
_entry.id   8b664c5444ba708cf3bf34e374ee886a
#
_cell.length_a   1.000
_cell.length_b   1.000
_cell.length_c   1.000
_cell.angle_alpha   90.00
_cell.angle_beta   90.00
_cell.angle_gamma   90.00
#
_symmetry.space_group_name_H-M   'P 1'
#
loop_
_entity.id
_entity.type
_entity.pdbx_description
1 polymer ?
#
loop_
_entity_poly.entity_id
_entity_poly.type
_entity_poly.pdbx_seq_one_letter_code
_entity_poly.pdbx_strand_id
1 'polypeptide(L)'
;PCFQRVVMDAECEFQPAFTLMTANLGPGESIKVEPGAMVAQSSDVSVSTGRASKGGLMKGLFKAVVGGESFFVNTYTAGPSGGWISMAPSAPGDVSTFDLVPGEGLYMQGGAFMACSPNVEYDTKFQGAKALLSREGGFFLRAFSQGGPGQVFYSSYGAVKELEVTPDAPIIVDNGHLVAFTEGVSYGVAPSGGLKTTMFGGEGFVLRLTGAGKVWIQTRNIEALAGKLIPFMPKSSN
;
A
#
# COMPACT_ATOMS: atom_id res chain seq x y z
N PRO A 1 -10.50 17.91 23.70
CA PRO A 1 -9.54 16.87 24.02
C PRO A 1 -8.46 16.87 22.94
N CYS A 2 -7.22 17.23 23.35
CA CYS A 2 -6.07 17.18 22.49
C CYS A 2 -5.78 15.68 22.24
N PHE A 3 -6.09 15.17 21.08
CA PHE A 3 -5.66 13.82 20.71
C PHE A 3 -4.14 13.84 20.62
N GLN A 4 -3.51 13.09 21.51
CA GLN A 4 -2.08 12.89 21.48
C GLN A 4 -1.76 12.16 20.18
N ARG A 5 -1.06 12.84 19.26
CA ARG A 5 -0.65 12.29 17.99
C ARG A 5 0.30 11.13 18.30
N VAL A 6 -0.11 9.90 18.04
CA VAL A 6 0.80 8.76 18.10
C VAL A 6 1.63 8.82 16.83
N VAL A 7 2.72 9.53 16.88
CA VAL A 7 3.70 9.58 15.79
C VAL A 7 4.73 8.51 16.14
N MET A 8 4.83 7.46 15.33
CA MET A 8 5.94 6.53 15.43
C MET A 8 7.23 7.29 15.12
N ASP A 9 8.26 7.05 15.91
CA ASP A 9 9.58 7.62 15.67
C ASP A 9 10.24 6.87 14.50
N ALA A 10 10.08 7.44 13.29
CA ALA A 10 10.57 6.84 12.05
C ALA A 10 11.25 7.88 11.18
N GLU A 11 12.43 7.54 10.68
CA GLU A 11 13.25 8.36 9.80
C GLU A 11 13.43 7.68 8.44
N CYS A 12 13.41 8.48 7.37
CA CYS A 12 13.66 8.01 6.00
C CYS A 12 14.96 8.60 5.45
N GLU A 13 15.83 7.73 4.95
CA GLU A 13 17.07 8.07 4.28
C GLU A 13 16.99 7.71 2.80
N PHE A 14 17.85 8.30 1.98
CA PHE A 14 18.01 8.02 0.53
C PHE A 14 16.75 8.23 -0.33
N GLN A 15 15.84 9.08 0.14
CA GLN A 15 14.65 9.47 -0.64
C GLN A 15 15.03 10.25 -1.91
N PRO A 16 14.22 10.18 -2.98
CA PRO A 16 12.97 9.41 -3.13
C PRO A 16 13.14 8.08 -3.88
N ALA A 17 14.34 7.63 -4.16
CA ALA A 17 14.55 6.53 -5.10
C ALA A 17 14.97 5.19 -4.46
N PHE A 18 15.64 5.25 -3.32
CA PHE A 18 16.21 4.09 -2.62
C PHE A 18 15.94 4.17 -1.12
N THR A 19 14.72 4.55 -0.75
CA THR A 19 14.37 4.90 0.62
C THR A 19 14.57 3.72 1.57
N LEU A 20 15.33 3.96 2.63
CA LEU A 20 15.43 3.14 3.81
C LEU A 20 14.69 3.85 4.94
N MET A 21 13.66 3.23 5.51
CA MET A 21 12.95 3.74 6.67
C MET A 21 13.41 2.99 7.92
N THR A 22 13.83 3.70 8.95
CA THR A 22 14.16 3.13 10.25
C THR A 22 13.14 3.61 11.28
N ALA A 23 12.45 2.68 11.93
CA ALA A 23 11.56 2.94 13.04
C ALA A 23 12.25 2.61 14.36
N ASN A 24 12.31 3.59 15.27
CA ASN A 24 12.79 3.42 16.64
C ASN A 24 11.60 3.02 17.51
N LEU A 25 11.73 1.91 18.22
CA LEU A 25 10.67 1.35 19.05
C LEU A 25 11.05 1.49 20.53
N GLY A 26 10.19 2.11 21.30
CA GLY A 26 10.30 2.14 22.75
C GLY A 26 10.17 0.74 23.38
N PRO A 27 10.44 0.59 24.69
CA PRO A 27 10.30 -0.67 25.39
C PRO A 27 8.90 -1.28 25.23
N GLY A 28 8.83 -2.49 24.66
CA GLY A 28 7.57 -3.20 24.39
C GLY A 28 6.72 -2.63 23.25
N GLU A 29 7.17 -1.59 22.56
CA GLU A 29 6.49 -1.02 21.40
C GLU A 29 6.56 -1.98 20.21
N SER A 30 5.55 -1.91 19.36
CA SER A 30 5.43 -2.79 18.20
C SER A 30 5.11 -2.02 16.93
N ILE A 31 5.50 -2.59 15.79
CA ILE A 31 5.14 -2.15 14.43
C ILE A 31 4.71 -3.36 13.61
N LYS A 32 3.67 -3.18 12.78
CA LYS A 32 3.25 -4.17 11.79
C LYS A 32 3.93 -3.87 10.46
N VAL A 33 4.52 -4.88 9.81
CA VAL A 33 5.36 -4.72 8.62
C VAL A 33 4.98 -5.75 7.57
N GLU A 34 5.03 -5.36 6.30
CA GLU A 34 4.87 -6.28 5.17
C GLU A 34 5.95 -7.37 5.19
N PRO A 35 5.61 -8.64 4.96
CA PRO A 35 6.60 -9.70 4.84
C PRO A 35 7.63 -9.40 3.75
N GLY A 36 8.91 -9.44 4.10
CA GLY A 36 10.01 -9.18 3.18
C GLY A 36 10.51 -7.73 3.14
N ALA A 37 9.82 -6.77 3.78
CA ALA A 37 10.29 -5.38 3.81
C ALA A 37 11.42 -5.14 4.82
N MET A 38 11.61 -6.00 5.83
CA MET A 38 12.67 -5.86 6.83
C MET A 38 14.05 -6.02 6.20
N VAL A 39 14.92 -5.05 6.44
CA VAL A 39 16.33 -5.03 6.02
C VAL A 39 17.24 -5.39 7.18
N ALA A 40 17.04 -4.77 8.34
CA ALA A 40 17.82 -5.01 9.55
C ALA A 40 17.01 -4.66 10.80
N GLN A 41 17.40 -5.21 11.94
CA GLN A 41 16.81 -4.87 13.25
C GLN A 41 17.81 -5.06 14.37
N SER A 42 17.58 -4.44 15.52
CA SER A 42 18.33 -4.74 16.73
C SER A 42 17.99 -6.14 17.25
N SER A 43 18.95 -6.80 17.92
CA SER A 43 18.81 -8.17 18.39
C SER A 43 17.67 -8.39 19.40
N ASP A 44 17.27 -7.32 20.10
CA ASP A 44 16.21 -7.36 21.12
C ASP A 44 14.79 -7.19 20.54
N VAL A 45 14.66 -7.02 19.23
CA VAL A 45 13.37 -7.00 18.56
C VAL A 45 12.97 -8.41 18.16
N SER A 46 11.79 -8.84 18.62
CA SER A 46 11.21 -10.14 18.28
C SER A 46 10.20 -10.00 17.17
N VAL A 47 10.04 -11.04 16.33
CA VAL A 47 9.06 -11.07 15.24
C VAL A 47 8.02 -12.16 15.47
N SER A 48 6.76 -11.85 15.20
CA SER A 48 5.67 -12.81 15.12
C SER A 48 4.87 -12.59 13.84
N THR A 49 4.54 -13.68 13.14
CA THR A 49 3.74 -13.61 11.92
C THR A 49 2.28 -13.89 12.26
N GLY A 50 1.39 -13.01 11.84
CA GLY A 50 -0.05 -13.12 12.07
C GLY A 50 -0.86 -12.76 10.83
N ARG A 51 -2.15 -13.11 10.85
CA ARG A 51 -3.09 -12.58 9.87
C ARG A 51 -3.45 -11.15 10.23
N ALA A 52 -3.57 -10.29 9.22
CA ALA A 52 -3.82 -8.85 9.38
C ALA A 52 -5.15 -8.47 10.08
N SER A 53 -6.06 -9.42 10.34
CA SER A 53 -7.36 -9.17 10.96
C SER A 53 -7.64 -10.11 12.12
N LYS A 54 -7.94 -9.54 13.31
CA LYS A 54 -8.46 -10.22 14.51
C LYS A 54 -9.99 -10.21 14.60
N GLY A 55 -10.72 -9.86 13.55
CA GLY A 55 -12.20 -9.88 13.51
C GLY A 55 -12.74 -11.31 13.53
N GLY A 56 -13.08 -11.81 14.70
CA GLY A 56 -13.60 -13.15 14.91
C GLY A 56 -15.04 -13.32 14.44
N LEU A 57 -15.35 -13.45 13.17
CA LEU A 57 -16.56 -14.11 12.63
C LEU A 57 -16.45 -14.57 11.18
N MET A 58 -15.28 -14.52 10.54
CA MET A 58 -15.13 -14.99 9.16
C MET A 58 -14.08 -16.09 9.03
N LYS A 59 -14.28 -17.20 9.73
CA LYS A 59 -13.45 -18.42 9.63
C LYS A 59 -13.52 -19.12 8.26
N GLY A 60 -14.25 -18.61 7.28
CA GLY A 60 -14.54 -19.33 6.05
C GLY A 60 -14.28 -18.63 4.71
N LEU A 61 -14.08 -17.31 4.68
CA LEU A 61 -14.11 -16.58 3.39
C LEU A 61 -12.77 -15.97 2.93
N PHE A 62 -11.71 -16.02 3.72
CA PHE A 62 -10.41 -15.46 3.33
C PHE A 62 -9.52 -16.40 2.50
N LYS A 63 -10.10 -17.41 1.89
CA LYS A 63 -9.48 -18.19 0.81
C LYS A 63 -9.71 -17.55 -0.57
N ALA A 64 -10.43 -16.48 -0.61
CA ALA A 64 -10.63 -15.67 -1.79
C ALA A 64 -9.85 -14.38 -1.59
N VAL A 65 -8.72 -14.31 -2.24
CA VAL A 65 -8.73 -13.62 -3.48
C VAL A 65 -7.89 -12.37 -3.40
N VAL A 66 -6.60 -12.62 -3.60
CA VAL A 66 -5.95 -11.90 -4.68
C VAL A 66 -4.93 -12.86 -5.22
N GLY A 67 -5.17 -13.46 -6.36
CA GLY A 67 -4.30 -14.52 -6.85
C GLY A 67 -4.12 -15.73 -5.91
N GLY A 68 -4.98 -15.91 -4.87
CA GLY A 68 -4.90 -16.99 -3.89
C GLY A 68 -4.05 -16.70 -2.66
N GLU A 69 -3.51 -15.50 -2.48
CA GLU A 69 -2.63 -15.18 -1.35
C GLU A 69 -3.39 -14.47 -0.21
N SER A 70 -3.18 -14.93 1.01
CA SER A 70 -3.66 -14.27 2.21
C SER A 70 -2.75 -13.10 2.54
N PHE A 71 -3.31 -11.91 2.83
CA PHE A 71 -2.54 -10.79 3.30
C PHE A 71 -2.04 -11.07 4.72
N PHE A 72 -0.73 -11.23 4.86
CA PHE A 72 -0.05 -11.44 6.13
C PHE A 72 0.72 -10.18 6.52
N VAL A 73 0.91 -9.99 7.81
CA VAL A 73 1.82 -8.99 8.35
C VAL A 73 2.70 -9.63 9.41
N ASN A 74 3.91 -9.16 9.51
CA ASN A 74 4.82 -9.45 10.61
C ASN A 74 4.68 -8.36 11.66
N THR A 75 4.53 -8.73 12.91
CA THR A 75 4.58 -7.80 14.04
C THR A 75 5.95 -7.89 14.68
N TYR A 76 6.67 -6.79 14.67
CA TYR A 76 7.96 -6.64 15.32
C TYR A 76 7.74 -5.93 16.65
N THR A 77 8.25 -6.50 17.73
CA THR A 77 8.07 -5.98 19.09
C THR A 77 9.44 -5.84 19.77
N ALA A 78 9.73 -4.63 20.24
CA ALA A 78 10.96 -4.35 20.96
C ALA A 78 10.95 -4.96 22.36
N GLY A 79 12.12 -5.36 22.81
CA GLY A 79 12.35 -5.85 24.16
C GLY A 79 12.29 -4.73 25.23
N PRO A 80 12.64 -5.05 26.49
CA PRO A 80 12.56 -4.10 27.60
C PRO A 80 13.45 -2.86 27.45
N SER A 81 14.49 -2.93 26.63
CA SER A 81 15.41 -1.81 26.38
C SER A 81 15.02 -0.96 25.17
N GLY A 82 13.89 -1.29 24.52
CA GLY A 82 13.57 -0.72 23.23
C GLY A 82 14.33 -1.41 22.08
N GLY A 83 14.30 -0.82 20.90
CA GLY A 83 14.99 -1.34 19.74
C GLY A 83 14.68 -0.55 18.49
N TRP A 84 15.15 -1.02 17.34
CA TRP A 84 14.88 -0.41 16.05
C TRP A 84 14.72 -1.48 14.96
N ILE A 85 14.02 -1.10 13.90
CA ILE A 85 13.86 -1.89 12.69
C ILE A 85 14.00 -1.00 11.46
N SER A 86 14.86 -1.40 10.52
CA SER A 86 14.98 -0.75 9.21
C SER A 86 14.27 -1.56 8.15
N MET A 87 13.54 -0.86 7.28
CA MET A 87 12.68 -1.43 6.25
C MET A 87 12.87 -0.69 4.93
N ALA A 88 12.72 -1.41 3.82
CA ALA A 88 12.79 -0.82 2.48
C ALA A 88 11.68 -1.36 1.58
N PRO A 89 11.21 -0.58 0.59
CA PRO A 89 10.32 -1.06 -0.46
C PRO A 89 10.91 -2.23 -1.23
N SER A 90 10.06 -3.14 -1.69
CA SER A 90 10.47 -4.25 -2.56
C SER A 90 10.97 -3.80 -3.94
N ALA A 91 10.53 -2.65 -4.42
CA ALA A 91 10.97 -2.00 -5.64
C ALA A 91 11.71 -0.68 -5.30
N PRO A 92 12.70 -0.27 -6.13
CA PRO A 92 13.39 1.01 -5.92
C PRO A 92 12.41 2.18 -5.91
N GLY A 93 12.27 2.86 -4.75
CA GLY A 93 11.23 3.87 -4.62
C GLY A 93 11.23 4.63 -3.32
N ASP A 94 10.15 5.34 -3.11
CA ASP A 94 9.94 6.22 -1.98
C ASP A 94 9.01 5.61 -0.94
N VAL A 95 9.08 6.14 0.28
CA VAL A 95 8.19 5.82 1.39
C VAL A 95 7.51 7.10 1.85
N SER A 96 6.21 7.04 1.98
CA SER A 96 5.39 8.14 2.48
C SER A 96 4.56 7.69 3.67
N THR A 97 4.15 8.65 4.49
CA THR A 97 3.37 8.41 5.71
C THR A 97 1.99 9.02 5.58
N PHE A 98 0.98 8.31 6.09
CA PHE A 98 -0.37 8.83 6.27
C PHE A 98 -0.83 8.66 7.71
N ASP A 99 -1.21 9.78 8.34
CA ASP A 99 -1.77 9.79 9.69
C ASP A 99 -3.27 9.46 9.63
N LEU A 100 -3.64 8.35 10.23
CA LEU A 100 -5.02 7.92 10.36
C LEU A 100 -5.64 8.46 11.64
N VAL A 101 -6.79 9.11 11.52
CA VAL A 101 -7.64 9.42 12.66
C VAL A 101 -8.85 8.47 12.70
N PRO A 102 -9.43 8.20 13.88
CA PRO A 102 -10.61 7.33 13.97
C PRO A 102 -11.75 7.82 13.06
N GLY A 103 -12.29 6.91 12.26
CA GLY A 103 -13.34 7.19 11.29
C GLY A 103 -12.85 7.50 9.88
N GLU A 104 -11.55 7.65 9.68
CA GLU A 104 -10.93 7.81 8.36
C GLU A 104 -10.22 6.52 7.91
N GLY A 105 -10.09 6.36 6.60
CA GLY A 105 -9.36 5.27 5.99
C GLY A 105 -8.53 5.72 4.79
N LEU A 106 -7.49 4.96 4.54
CA LEU A 106 -6.64 5.09 3.36
C LEU A 106 -6.80 3.83 2.50
N TYR A 107 -7.18 4.01 1.25
CA TYR A 107 -7.15 2.95 0.25
C TYR A 107 -5.79 2.94 -0.44
N MET A 108 -5.15 1.77 -0.51
CA MET A 108 -3.85 1.58 -1.13
C MET A 108 -3.89 0.40 -2.10
N GLN A 109 -3.12 0.44 -3.18
CA GLN A 109 -2.87 -0.76 -3.97
C GLN A 109 -2.15 -1.83 -3.13
N GLY A 110 -2.41 -3.10 -3.40
CA GLY A 110 -1.93 -4.21 -2.58
C GLY A 110 -0.41 -4.23 -2.36
N GLY A 111 0.39 -3.80 -3.33
CA GLY A 111 1.85 -3.72 -3.20
C GLY A 111 2.39 -2.40 -2.65
N ALA A 112 1.52 -1.48 -2.25
CA ALA A 112 1.96 -0.19 -1.70
C ALA A 112 2.09 -0.19 -0.17
N PHE A 113 1.44 -1.10 0.54
CA PHE A 113 1.58 -1.20 1.98
C PHE A 113 3.00 -1.62 2.36
N MET A 114 3.61 -0.95 3.34
CA MET A 114 4.92 -1.32 3.87
C MET A 114 4.88 -1.58 5.38
N ALA A 115 4.34 -0.65 6.17
CA ALA A 115 4.25 -0.79 7.61
C ALA A 115 3.13 0.05 8.21
N CYS A 116 2.78 -0.21 9.48
CA CYS A 116 1.84 0.64 10.21
C CYS A 116 1.93 0.46 11.73
N SER A 117 1.29 1.39 12.44
CA SER A 117 1.09 1.29 13.90
C SER A 117 0.29 0.04 14.28
N PRO A 118 0.46 -0.50 15.50
CA PRO A 118 -0.20 -1.72 15.95
C PRO A 118 -1.74 -1.67 15.95
N ASN A 119 -2.31 -0.47 16.17
CA ASN A 119 -3.75 -0.24 16.20
C ASN A 119 -4.39 -0.01 14.82
N VAL A 120 -3.62 -0.09 13.74
CA VAL A 120 -4.14 -0.05 12.38
C VAL A 120 -4.62 -1.44 11.97
N GLU A 121 -5.85 -1.49 11.48
CA GLU A 121 -6.48 -2.69 10.92
C GLU A 121 -6.70 -2.52 9.41
N TYR A 122 -6.95 -3.64 8.74
CA TYR A 122 -7.12 -3.67 7.29
C TYR A 122 -8.41 -4.35 6.91
N ASP A 123 -9.01 -3.81 5.86
CA ASP A 123 -10.16 -4.41 5.21
C ASP A 123 -9.86 -4.50 3.70
N THR A 124 -9.99 -5.70 3.15
CA THR A 124 -9.93 -5.92 1.71
C THR A 124 -11.33 -5.79 1.16
N LYS A 125 -11.85 -4.58 1.03
CA LYS A 125 -13.12 -4.37 0.37
C LYS A 125 -12.96 -4.48 -1.13
N PHE A 126 -13.53 -5.53 -1.66
CA PHE A 126 -13.82 -5.69 -3.05
C PHE A 126 -14.83 -4.62 -3.49
N GLN A 127 -14.37 -3.53 -4.03
CA GLN A 127 -15.25 -2.49 -4.57
C GLN A 127 -15.75 -2.90 -5.96
N GLY A 128 -16.73 -3.83 -5.98
CA GLY A 128 -17.60 -4.10 -7.11
C GLY A 128 -17.08 -5.10 -8.13
N ALA A 129 -18.03 -5.86 -8.72
CA ALA A 129 -17.81 -6.88 -9.74
C ALA A 129 -17.11 -6.37 -11.04
N LYS A 130 -17.01 -5.05 -11.23
CA LYS A 130 -16.28 -4.44 -12.35
C LYS A 130 -14.77 -4.53 -12.24
N ALA A 131 -14.22 -4.65 -11.03
CA ALA A 131 -12.78 -4.86 -10.83
C ALA A 131 -12.33 -6.28 -11.23
N LEU A 132 -13.26 -7.25 -11.28
CA LEU A 132 -12.98 -8.63 -11.72
C LEU A 132 -12.77 -8.75 -13.23
N LEU A 133 -13.24 -7.79 -14.01
CA LEU A 133 -13.20 -7.85 -15.48
C LEU A 133 -11.92 -7.23 -16.06
N SER A 134 -11.17 -6.45 -15.29
CA SER A 134 -9.84 -6.03 -15.68
C SER A 134 -8.87 -7.17 -15.36
N ARG A 135 -8.18 -7.70 -16.35
CA ARG A 135 -7.07 -8.67 -16.19
C ARG A 135 -5.95 -8.14 -15.28
N GLU A 136 -5.98 -6.86 -14.97
CA GLU A 136 -5.11 -6.09 -14.08
C GLU A 136 -5.85 -5.73 -12.77
N GLY A 137 -6.66 -6.65 -12.24
CA GLY A 137 -7.50 -6.46 -11.06
C GLY A 137 -6.71 -5.99 -9.83
N GLY A 138 -6.40 -4.71 -9.79
CA GLY A 138 -5.91 -4.05 -8.59
C GLY A 138 -7.00 -4.09 -7.53
N PHE A 139 -6.78 -4.81 -6.46
CA PHE A 139 -7.60 -4.65 -5.28
C PHE A 139 -6.96 -3.61 -4.38
N PHE A 140 -7.82 -2.87 -3.70
CA PHE A 140 -7.37 -1.89 -2.74
C PHE A 140 -7.51 -2.45 -1.32
N LEU A 141 -6.43 -2.30 -0.59
CA LEU A 141 -6.39 -2.51 0.85
C LEU A 141 -6.85 -1.22 1.52
N ARG A 142 -7.89 -1.27 2.31
CA ARG A 142 -8.31 -0.16 3.16
C ARG A 142 -7.65 -0.30 4.52
N ALA A 143 -6.79 0.64 4.90
CA ALA A 143 -6.27 0.76 6.25
C ALA A 143 -7.11 1.76 7.05
N PHE A 144 -7.39 1.44 8.30
CA PHE A 144 -8.10 2.33 9.23
C PHE A 144 -7.63 2.08 10.66
N SER A 145 -7.73 3.09 11.53
CA SER A 145 -7.29 2.96 12.91
C SER A 145 -8.43 2.55 13.84
N GLN A 146 -8.11 1.72 14.86
CA GLN A 146 -9.02 1.36 15.94
C GLN A 146 -8.57 1.94 17.28
N GLY A 147 -9.50 2.60 17.97
CA GLY A 147 -9.29 3.04 19.35
C GLY A 147 -8.39 4.26 19.55
N GLY A 148 -7.90 4.89 18.47
CA GLY A 148 -7.06 6.09 18.54
C GLY A 148 -6.39 6.40 17.21
N PRO A 149 -5.57 7.47 17.12
CA PRO A 149 -4.78 7.78 15.93
C PRO A 149 -3.81 6.66 15.60
N GLY A 150 -3.52 6.47 14.32
CA GLY A 150 -2.54 5.50 13.82
C GLY A 150 -1.76 6.06 12.66
N GLN A 151 -0.71 5.38 12.25
CA GLN A 151 0.08 5.73 11.07
C GLN A 151 0.20 4.55 10.12
N VAL A 152 0.16 4.86 8.83
CA VAL A 152 0.45 3.92 7.75
C VAL A 152 1.63 4.45 6.95
N PHE A 153 2.60 3.60 6.73
CA PHE A 153 3.73 3.83 5.84
C PHE A 153 3.49 3.05 4.55
N TYR A 154 3.45 3.75 3.44
CA TYR A 154 3.23 3.14 2.13
C TYR A 154 4.38 3.47 1.19
N SER A 155 4.67 2.53 0.32
CA SER A 155 5.77 2.60 -0.62
C SER A 155 5.28 2.80 -2.05
N SER A 156 6.19 3.24 -2.91
CA SER A 156 5.96 3.41 -4.34
C SER A 156 7.14 2.89 -5.14
N TYR A 157 6.91 2.59 -6.41
CA TYR A 157 7.99 2.41 -7.37
C TYR A 157 8.36 3.76 -8.00
N GLY A 158 9.56 4.27 -7.69
CA GLY A 158 9.98 5.65 -7.97
C GLY A 158 9.44 6.64 -6.95
N ALA A 159 9.34 7.90 -7.32
CA ALA A 159 8.87 8.97 -6.43
C ALA A 159 7.34 9.01 -6.32
N VAL A 160 6.85 9.47 -5.16
CA VAL A 160 5.42 9.73 -4.90
C VAL A 160 5.08 11.17 -5.23
N LYS A 161 3.90 11.38 -5.82
CA LYS A 161 3.29 12.70 -5.98
C LYS A 161 1.87 12.69 -5.43
N GLU A 162 1.58 13.65 -4.57
CA GLU A 162 0.21 13.92 -4.08
C GLU A 162 -0.53 14.79 -5.10
N LEU A 163 -1.79 14.44 -5.35
CA LEU A 163 -2.74 15.17 -6.17
C LEU A 163 -4.02 15.38 -5.37
N GLU A 164 -4.74 16.46 -5.63
CA GLU A 164 -6.05 16.72 -5.06
C GLU A 164 -7.13 16.43 -6.10
N VAL A 165 -8.22 15.79 -5.65
CA VAL A 165 -9.43 15.55 -6.43
C VAL A 165 -10.56 16.34 -5.80
N THR A 166 -11.26 17.12 -6.61
CA THR A 166 -12.47 17.83 -6.20
C THR A 166 -13.65 17.43 -7.08
N PRO A 167 -14.89 17.67 -6.67
CA PRO A 167 -16.06 17.34 -7.49
C PRO A 167 -16.03 17.99 -8.88
N ASP A 168 -15.45 19.19 -8.98
CA ASP A 168 -15.36 19.95 -10.22
C ASP A 168 -14.10 19.64 -11.05
N ALA A 169 -13.12 18.95 -10.45
CA ALA A 169 -11.84 18.60 -11.06
C ALA A 169 -11.49 17.11 -10.88
N PRO A 170 -12.23 16.20 -11.53
CA PRO A 170 -11.87 14.78 -11.56
C PRO A 170 -10.58 14.57 -12.35
N ILE A 171 -9.80 13.57 -11.98
CA ILE A 171 -8.55 13.22 -12.65
C ILE A 171 -8.61 11.81 -13.25
N ILE A 172 -7.78 11.58 -14.25
CA ILE A 172 -7.57 10.27 -14.86
C ILE A 172 -6.14 9.83 -14.55
N VAL A 173 -6.00 8.63 -14.03
CA VAL A 173 -4.71 8.03 -13.65
C VAL A 173 -4.60 6.66 -14.32
N ASP A 174 -3.47 6.34 -14.92
CA ASP A 174 -3.16 4.98 -15.34
C ASP A 174 -3.12 4.06 -14.11
N ASN A 175 -3.74 2.89 -14.22
CA ASN A 175 -3.89 1.96 -13.09
C ASN A 175 -2.55 1.59 -12.45
N GLY A 176 -1.49 1.38 -13.24
CA GLY A 176 -0.16 1.04 -12.75
C GLY A 176 0.59 2.18 -12.05
N HIS A 177 0.03 3.40 -12.07
CA HIS A 177 0.59 4.58 -11.40
C HIS A 177 -0.16 5.01 -10.14
N LEU A 178 -1.36 4.48 -9.86
CA LEU A 178 -2.07 4.78 -8.62
C LEU A 178 -1.42 4.05 -7.44
N VAL A 179 -1.15 4.76 -6.35
CA VAL A 179 -0.59 4.22 -5.10
C VAL A 179 -1.67 4.14 -4.03
N ALA A 180 -2.30 5.28 -3.71
CA ALA A 180 -3.26 5.39 -2.63
C ALA A 180 -4.27 6.53 -2.87
N PHE A 181 -5.39 6.51 -2.13
CA PHE A 181 -6.36 7.61 -2.10
C PHE A 181 -7.20 7.59 -0.81
N THR A 182 -7.72 8.75 -0.41
CA THR A 182 -8.58 8.90 0.78
C THR A 182 -10.02 8.46 0.52
N GLU A 183 -10.79 8.17 1.58
CA GLU A 183 -12.17 7.67 1.49
C GLU A 183 -13.15 8.56 0.73
N GLY A 184 -12.91 9.88 0.67
CA GLY A 184 -13.74 10.81 -0.09
C GLY A 184 -13.61 10.69 -1.62
N VAL A 185 -12.62 9.92 -2.09
CA VAL A 185 -12.38 9.67 -3.51
C VAL A 185 -13.06 8.36 -3.94
N SER A 186 -13.79 8.44 -5.05
CA SER A 186 -14.36 7.27 -5.73
C SER A 186 -13.66 7.06 -7.07
N TYR A 187 -13.60 5.83 -7.54
CA TYR A 187 -12.98 5.52 -8.83
C TYR A 187 -13.89 4.72 -9.75
N GLY A 188 -13.71 4.92 -11.05
CA GLY A 188 -14.31 4.12 -12.10
C GLY A 188 -13.25 3.68 -13.11
N VAL A 189 -13.30 2.41 -13.51
CA VAL A 189 -12.39 1.86 -14.53
C VAL A 189 -12.95 2.19 -15.90
N ALA A 190 -12.11 2.73 -16.79
CA ALA A 190 -12.44 3.05 -18.15
C ALA A 190 -11.30 2.63 -19.09
N PRO A 191 -11.60 2.29 -20.36
CA PRO A 191 -10.55 2.15 -21.36
C PRO A 191 -9.88 3.51 -21.59
N SER A 192 -8.59 3.55 -21.85
CA SER A 192 -7.83 4.79 -22.08
C SER A 192 -8.25 5.59 -23.33
N GLY A 193 -9.15 5.03 -24.14
CA GLY A 193 -9.66 5.67 -25.38
C GLY A 193 -10.58 4.74 -26.15
N GLY A 194 -10.72 4.94 -27.46
CA GLY A 194 -11.45 4.01 -28.34
C GLY A 194 -10.76 2.65 -28.42
N LEU A 195 -11.48 1.63 -28.93
CA LEU A 195 -10.98 0.23 -29.00
C LEU A 195 -9.56 0.10 -29.59
N LYS A 196 -9.22 0.92 -30.59
CA LYS A 196 -7.88 0.94 -31.19
C LYS A 196 -6.83 1.51 -30.26
N THR A 197 -7.14 2.54 -29.50
CA THR A 197 -6.22 3.20 -28.55
C THR A 197 -5.94 2.28 -27.36
N THR A 198 -6.96 1.61 -26.85
CA THR A 198 -6.81 0.65 -25.72
C THR A 198 -5.98 -0.57 -26.15
N MET A 199 -6.11 -1.06 -27.39
CA MET A 199 -5.36 -2.25 -27.85
C MET A 199 -3.95 -1.93 -28.35
N PHE A 200 -3.70 -0.73 -28.87
CA PHE A 200 -2.44 -0.40 -29.57
C PHE A 200 -1.74 0.84 -28.99
N GLY A 201 -2.38 1.58 -28.09
CA GLY A 201 -1.84 2.81 -27.51
C GLY A 201 -0.86 2.59 -26.35
N GLY A 202 -0.73 1.37 -25.87
CA GLY A 202 0.16 1.04 -24.74
C GLY A 202 -0.36 1.43 -23.36
N GLU A 203 -1.45 2.21 -23.31
CA GLU A 203 -2.12 2.68 -22.10
C GLU A 203 -3.32 1.75 -21.81
N GLY A 204 -3.23 0.76 -21.00
CA GLY A 204 -4.28 -0.23 -20.72
C GLY A 204 -5.60 0.37 -20.21
N PHE A 205 -6.02 0.03 -19.02
CA PHE A 205 -7.17 0.62 -18.34
C PHE A 205 -6.74 1.81 -17.48
N VAL A 206 -7.54 2.88 -17.52
CA VAL A 206 -7.34 4.07 -16.70
C VAL A 206 -8.40 4.14 -15.61
N LEU A 207 -8.04 4.74 -14.49
CA LEU A 207 -8.93 5.02 -13.38
C LEU A 207 -9.37 6.48 -13.45
N ARG A 208 -10.68 6.71 -13.57
CA ARG A 208 -11.27 8.03 -13.40
C ARG A 208 -11.59 8.21 -11.91
N LEU A 209 -10.90 9.14 -11.27
CA LEU A 209 -11.04 9.46 -9.86
C LEU A 209 -11.93 10.68 -9.71
N THR A 210 -12.95 10.59 -8.86
CA THR A 210 -13.98 11.62 -8.62
C THR A 210 -14.23 11.78 -7.13
N GLY A 211 -14.97 12.81 -6.72
CA GLY A 211 -15.26 13.09 -5.32
C GLY A 211 -14.36 14.16 -4.76
N ALA A 212 -14.05 14.11 -3.47
CA ALA A 212 -13.19 15.09 -2.80
C ALA A 212 -12.17 14.40 -1.91
N GLY A 213 -10.87 14.67 -2.11
CA GLY A 213 -9.81 14.09 -1.32
C GLY A 213 -8.46 14.09 -1.98
N LYS A 214 -7.54 13.32 -1.42
CA LYS A 214 -6.16 13.20 -1.86
C LYS A 214 -5.93 11.88 -2.56
N VAL A 215 -5.06 11.92 -3.55
CA VAL A 215 -4.61 10.77 -4.35
C VAL A 215 -3.10 10.82 -4.44
N TRP A 216 -2.45 9.69 -4.28
CA TRP A 216 -1.00 9.55 -4.45
C TRP A 216 -0.71 8.67 -5.65
N ILE A 217 0.17 9.16 -6.51
CA ILE A 217 0.63 8.45 -7.70
C ILE A 217 2.15 8.24 -7.64
N GLN A 218 2.61 7.20 -8.33
CA GLN A 218 4.02 6.86 -8.47
C GLN A 218 4.54 7.18 -9.87
N THR A 219 5.83 7.52 -9.95
CA THR A 219 6.45 7.91 -11.23
C THR A 219 6.86 6.74 -12.12
N ARG A 220 6.90 5.53 -11.60
CA ARG A 220 7.28 4.31 -12.31
C ARG A 220 6.16 3.29 -12.25
N ASN A 221 6.19 2.34 -13.20
CA ASN A 221 5.24 1.25 -13.33
C ASN A 221 6.03 -0.07 -13.43
N ILE A 222 5.79 -1.01 -12.51
CA ILE A 222 6.52 -2.27 -12.45
C ILE A 222 6.19 -3.18 -13.63
N GLU A 223 4.95 -3.14 -14.12
CA GLU A 223 4.52 -3.94 -15.27
C GLU A 223 5.19 -3.46 -16.57
N ALA A 224 5.33 -2.14 -16.72
CA ALA A 224 6.06 -1.54 -17.83
C ALA A 224 7.55 -1.95 -17.81
N LEU A 225 8.16 -2.02 -16.62
CA LEU A 225 9.52 -2.54 -16.49
C LEU A 225 9.58 -4.02 -16.83
N ALA A 226 8.68 -4.85 -16.29
CA ALA A 226 8.62 -6.28 -16.59
C ALA A 226 8.44 -6.54 -18.09
N GLY A 227 7.55 -5.79 -18.75
CA GLY A 227 7.33 -5.86 -20.19
C GLY A 227 8.59 -5.58 -21.03
N LYS A 228 9.48 -4.70 -20.53
CA LYS A 228 10.79 -4.45 -21.17
C LYS A 228 11.80 -5.56 -20.92
N LEU A 229 11.73 -6.25 -19.79
CA LEU A 229 12.69 -7.30 -19.41
C LEU A 229 12.33 -8.68 -20.00
N ILE A 230 11.04 -9.00 -20.10
CA ILE A 230 10.54 -10.30 -20.60
C ILE A 230 11.19 -10.73 -21.93
N PRO A 231 11.37 -9.86 -22.95
CA PRO A 231 12.00 -10.27 -24.22
C PRO A 231 13.43 -10.78 -24.07
N PHE A 232 14.13 -10.43 -23.00
CA PHE A 232 15.51 -10.83 -22.73
C PHE A 232 15.62 -12.04 -21.78
N MET A 233 14.48 -12.50 -21.24
CA MET A 233 14.48 -13.66 -20.34
C MET A 233 14.58 -14.97 -21.15
N PRO A 234 15.22 -16.03 -20.59
CA PRO A 234 15.24 -17.35 -21.21
C PRO A 234 13.82 -17.84 -21.47
N LYS A 235 13.54 -18.32 -22.68
CA LYS A 235 12.26 -18.97 -22.96
C LYS A 235 12.21 -20.29 -22.18
N SER A 236 11.13 -20.53 -21.42
CA SER A 236 10.93 -21.83 -20.79
C SER A 236 10.83 -22.88 -21.89
N SER A 237 11.73 -23.84 -21.89
CA SER A 237 11.60 -25.04 -22.71
C SER A 237 10.51 -25.92 -22.10
N ASN A 238 9.34 -25.95 -22.74
CA ASN A 238 8.38 -27.02 -22.51
C ASN A 238 8.87 -28.27 -23.21
#